data_2fecd9ce53e3aadb63f90c1b100f5312
#
_entry.id   2fecd9ce53e3aadb63f90c1b100f5312
#
_cell.length_a   1.000
_cell.length_b   1.000
_cell.length_c   1.000
_cell.angle_alpha   90.00
_cell.angle_beta   90.00
_cell.angle_gamma   90.00
#
_symmetry.space_group_name_H-M   'P 1'
#
loop_
_entity.id
_entity.type
_entity.pdbx_description
1 polymer ?
#
loop_
_entity_poly.entity_id
_entity_poly.type
_entity_poly.pdbx_seq_one_letter_code
_entity_poly.pdbx_strand_id
1 'polypeptide(L)'
;MPVPLREMIDRKEATVMATEMGGRRMFGERGMKIVLPVVATAVSLLIAGCGTGAASNGSFDRTYTVSGPIRLDLSNASGQIHITGTSGNTVHIHGEVHARGFLFNNPEKQARELSANPPIEQRPDIIRVGKNLSDLNGVSVDYTIELPRNAEVSTKVASGSQTISNLQGPVKIDSASGTIEVSRIERSVQVNSASGSIRAQDLGDDFHASTASGNISATSVKGDVRIHGISSSMNISGPGARVEATTTSGTVEVSGAGSDVTASSVSGRVVVQGNPSGNSYWNLKTTSGTVEVGVPASANFHLSAQAVSGNINAGIPIVIEDQDKHSLRARVGNAGGRVEIHTVSGGIRVEPAS
;
A
#
# COMPACT_ATOMS: atom_id res chain seq x y z
N MET A 1 16.80 -33.60 35.35
CA MET A 1 18.20 -33.66 34.84
C MET A 1 18.21 -33.07 33.45
N PRO A 2 18.83 -31.92 33.24
CA PRO A 2 18.93 -31.30 31.92
C PRO A 2 20.29 -31.60 31.32
N VAL A 3 20.36 -31.79 30.01
CA VAL A 3 21.60 -31.86 29.24
C VAL A 3 21.63 -30.67 28.27
N PRO A 4 22.69 -29.86 28.26
CA PRO A 4 22.81 -28.70 27.38
C PRO A 4 23.43 -29.05 26.05
N LEU A 5 22.91 -28.51 24.96
CA LEU A 5 23.56 -28.52 23.65
C LEU A 5 24.39 -27.23 23.48
N ARG A 6 25.69 -27.44 23.33
CA ARG A 6 26.70 -26.45 23.11
C ARG A 6 27.15 -26.46 21.63
N GLU A 7 27.25 -25.27 21.08
CA GLU A 7 28.15 -24.79 20.04
C GLU A 7 28.53 -25.67 18.82
N MET A 8 28.26 -25.09 17.63
CA MET A 8 29.27 -25.06 16.57
C MET A 8 29.09 -23.79 15.72
N ILE A 9 29.98 -22.83 15.98
CA ILE A 9 30.25 -21.69 15.09
C ILE A 9 31.42 -22.10 14.22
N ASP A 10 31.25 -22.14 12.91
CA ASP A 10 32.36 -22.28 11.97
C ASP A 10 32.56 -20.98 11.19
N ARG A 11 33.71 -20.35 11.45
CA ARG A 11 34.22 -19.18 10.75
C ARG A 11 34.86 -19.64 9.44
N LYS A 12 34.52 -19.01 8.33
CA LYS A 12 35.39 -18.96 7.15
C LYS A 12 35.78 -17.53 6.84
N GLU A 13 37.03 -17.27 7.09
CA GLU A 13 37.76 -16.05 6.72
C GLU A 13 37.89 -15.96 5.20
N ALA A 14 37.63 -14.79 4.64
CA ALA A 14 37.95 -14.45 3.27
C ALA A 14 39.27 -13.65 3.26
N THR A 15 40.30 -14.26 2.72
CA THR A 15 41.65 -13.68 2.51
C THR A 15 41.62 -12.74 1.29
N VAL A 16 41.95 -11.48 1.53
CA VAL A 16 42.28 -10.51 0.51
C VAL A 16 43.76 -10.65 0.13
N MET A 17 44.04 -10.94 -1.14
CA MET A 17 45.39 -10.81 -1.67
C MET A 17 45.54 -9.47 -2.41
N ALA A 18 46.35 -8.60 -1.82
CA ALA A 18 46.95 -7.46 -2.51
C ALA A 18 48.26 -7.90 -3.11
N THR A 19 48.47 -7.66 -4.39
CA THR A 19 49.79 -7.83 -5.04
C THR A 19 50.29 -6.46 -5.45
N GLU A 20 51.27 -5.98 -4.70
CA GLU A 20 52.17 -4.90 -5.13
C GLU A 20 53.19 -5.44 -6.14
N MET A 21 53.44 -4.70 -7.19
CA MET A 21 54.74 -4.79 -7.87
C MET A 21 55.25 -3.37 -8.19
N GLY A 22 56.30 -3.06 -7.48
CA GLY A 22 57.11 -1.87 -7.68
C GLY A 22 58.14 -2.05 -8.76
N GLY A 23 58.63 -0.92 -9.25
CA GLY A 23 59.98 -1.00 -9.67
C GLY A 23 60.38 -0.15 -10.87
N ARG A 24 61.03 0.97 -10.59
CA ARG A 24 62.23 1.55 -11.16
C ARG A 24 62.15 2.56 -12.32
N ARG A 25 62.64 3.72 -11.93
CA ARG A 25 63.12 4.83 -12.75
C ARG A 25 64.31 4.43 -13.65
N MET A 26 64.40 5.01 -14.84
CA MET A 26 65.69 5.46 -15.37
C MET A 26 65.52 6.67 -16.30
N PHE A 27 66.45 7.60 -16.14
CA PHE A 27 66.71 8.84 -16.85
C PHE A 27 67.12 8.61 -18.34
N GLY A 28 66.83 9.58 -19.18
CA GLY A 28 67.43 9.69 -20.52
C GLY A 28 66.85 10.85 -21.33
N GLU A 29 67.42 12.05 -21.15
CA GLU A 29 67.23 13.19 -22.08
C GLU A 29 67.85 12.88 -23.45
N ARG A 30 67.14 13.15 -24.53
CA ARG A 30 67.68 13.75 -25.78
C ARG A 30 66.54 14.24 -26.66
N GLY A 31 66.62 15.52 -26.97
CA GLY A 31 65.68 16.19 -27.81
C GLY A 31 65.73 15.77 -29.30
N MET A 32 64.56 15.73 -29.91
CA MET A 32 64.47 15.78 -31.38
C MET A 32 63.14 16.44 -31.73
N LYS A 33 63.27 17.59 -32.41
CA LYS A 33 62.16 18.32 -33.01
C LYS A 33 61.57 17.47 -34.12
N ILE A 34 60.34 17.09 -34.03
CA ILE A 34 59.59 16.52 -35.15
C ILE A 34 58.32 17.36 -35.35
N VAL A 35 58.24 17.85 -36.59
CA VAL A 35 57.14 18.59 -37.16
C VAL A 35 55.88 17.73 -37.16
N LEU A 36 54.79 18.23 -36.56
CA LEU A 36 53.46 17.59 -36.62
C LEU A 36 52.81 17.89 -38.00
N PRO A 37 52.32 16.88 -38.68
CA PRO A 37 51.22 17.09 -39.61
C PRO A 37 49.90 17.05 -38.82
N VAL A 38 49.09 18.09 -38.99
CA VAL A 38 47.71 18.14 -38.51
C VAL A 38 46.90 17.10 -39.30
N VAL A 39 46.66 15.97 -38.67
CA VAL A 39 45.66 15.02 -39.13
C VAL A 39 44.36 15.34 -38.39
N ALA A 40 43.44 15.98 -39.10
CA ALA A 40 42.06 16.15 -38.67
C ALA A 40 41.38 14.78 -38.66
N THR A 41 41.40 14.12 -37.54
CA THR A 41 40.54 12.95 -37.29
C THR A 41 39.14 13.46 -36.99
N ALA A 42 38.24 13.33 -37.97
CA ALA A 42 36.82 13.43 -37.78
C ALA A 42 36.39 12.34 -36.77
N VAL A 43 36.13 12.75 -35.51
CA VAL A 43 35.46 11.91 -34.56
C VAL A 43 34.02 11.84 -35.01
N SER A 44 33.68 10.79 -35.73
CA SER A 44 32.29 10.39 -35.96
C SER A 44 31.71 9.99 -34.62
N LEU A 45 30.93 10.89 -34.02
CA LEU A 45 30.10 10.62 -32.87
C LEU A 45 29.02 9.61 -33.32
N LEU A 46 29.29 8.33 -33.13
CA LEU A 46 28.25 7.31 -33.15
C LEU A 46 27.31 7.62 -32.01
N ILE A 47 26.28 8.40 -32.30
CA ILE A 47 25.09 8.43 -31.45
C ILE A 47 24.54 7.01 -31.53
N ALA A 48 24.85 6.20 -30.51
CA ALA A 48 24.14 4.97 -30.24
C ALA A 48 22.72 5.41 -30.00
N GLY A 49 21.88 5.35 -31.04
CA GLY A 49 20.46 5.48 -30.91
C GLY A 49 20.02 4.45 -29.86
N CYS A 50 19.39 4.89 -28.75
CA CYS A 50 18.58 4.03 -27.95
C CYS A 50 17.65 3.32 -28.92
N GLY A 51 17.91 2.05 -29.17
CA GLY A 51 17.02 1.21 -29.95
C GLY A 51 15.67 1.23 -29.29
N THR A 52 14.72 1.91 -29.89
CA THR A 52 13.31 1.75 -29.52
C THR A 52 12.99 0.29 -29.80
N GLY A 53 12.96 -0.55 -28.76
CA GLY A 53 12.58 -1.95 -28.90
C GLY A 53 11.26 -2.01 -29.64
N ALA A 54 11.15 -2.89 -30.62
CA ALA A 54 9.91 -3.09 -31.35
C ALA A 54 8.80 -3.42 -30.33
N ALA A 55 7.70 -2.67 -30.38
CA ALA A 55 6.52 -2.92 -29.57
C ALA A 55 5.47 -3.60 -30.44
N SER A 56 4.78 -4.58 -29.93
CA SER A 56 3.66 -5.23 -30.60
C SER A 56 2.50 -5.35 -29.63
N ASN A 57 1.30 -5.08 -30.13
CA ASN A 57 0.06 -5.16 -29.37
C ASN A 57 -0.81 -6.30 -29.91
N GLY A 58 -1.59 -6.89 -29.04
CA GLY A 58 -2.60 -7.87 -29.35
C GLY A 58 -3.76 -7.73 -28.39
N SER A 59 -4.86 -8.38 -28.69
CA SER A 59 -6.03 -8.40 -27.78
C SER A 59 -6.71 -9.76 -27.83
N PHE A 60 -7.49 -10.06 -26.81
CA PHE A 60 -8.36 -11.22 -26.77
C PHE A 60 -9.65 -10.91 -26.00
N ASP A 61 -10.70 -11.61 -26.38
CA ASP A 61 -11.99 -11.60 -25.68
C ASP A 61 -12.39 -13.02 -25.36
N ARG A 62 -12.87 -13.24 -24.14
CA ARG A 62 -13.41 -14.52 -23.69
C ARG A 62 -14.66 -14.30 -22.85
N THR A 63 -15.67 -15.08 -23.12
CA THR A 63 -16.94 -15.04 -22.38
C THR A 63 -17.27 -16.44 -21.85
N TYR A 64 -17.60 -16.50 -20.56
CA TYR A 64 -17.95 -17.73 -19.87
C TYR A 64 -19.29 -17.58 -19.18
N THR A 65 -20.19 -18.55 -19.38
CA THR A 65 -21.44 -18.62 -18.63
C THR A 65 -21.21 -19.43 -17.35
N VAL A 66 -21.65 -18.89 -16.24
CA VAL A 66 -21.51 -19.51 -14.91
C VAL A 66 -22.88 -19.75 -14.28
N SER A 67 -23.03 -20.85 -13.55
CA SER A 67 -24.32 -21.26 -12.98
C SER A 67 -24.48 -20.98 -11.49
N GLY A 68 -23.50 -20.32 -10.86
CA GLY A 68 -23.52 -20.04 -9.42
C GLY A 68 -22.44 -19.03 -9.02
N PRO A 69 -22.21 -18.86 -7.72
CA PRO A 69 -21.11 -18.05 -7.24
C PRO A 69 -19.79 -18.52 -7.81
N ILE A 70 -18.99 -17.59 -8.32
CA ILE A 70 -17.70 -17.89 -8.93
C ILE A 70 -16.59 -17.15 -8.21
N ARG A 71 -15.41 -17.74 -8.20
CA ARG A 71 -14.17 -17.11 -7.76
C ARG A 71 -13.32 -16.74 -8.97
N LEU A 72 -12.90 -15.49 -9.02
CA LEU A 72 -11.88 -15.02 -9.96
C LEU A 72 -10.52 -14.94 -9.25
N ASP A 73 -9.55 -15.72 -9.71
CA ASP A 73 -8.14 -15.60 -9.31
C ASP A 73 -7.34 -14.99 -10.47
N LEU A 74 -6.94 -13.73 -10.34
CA LEU A 74 -6.18 -13.03 -11.36
C LEU A 74 -4.74 -12.80 -10.89
N SER A 75 -3.76 -13.17 -11.72
CA SER A 75 -2.35 -12.88 -11.50
C SER A 75 -1.82 -12.08 -12.69
N ASN A 76 -1.15 -10.95 -12.43
CA ASN A 76 -0.58 -10.12 -13.48
C ASN A 76 0.80 -9.58 -13.08
N ALA A 77 1.75 -9.60 -14.01
CA ALA A 77 3.05 -9.01 -13.76
C ALA A 77 2.98 -7.48 -13.84
N SER A 78 2.35 -6.95 -14.90
CA SER A 78 2.16 -5.51 -15.06
C SER A 78 0.98 -5.19 -15.97
N GLY A 79 0.41 -4.00 -15.81
CA GLY A 79 -0.72 -3.51 -16.58
C GLY A 79 -1.86 -3.02 -15.70
N GLN A 80 -2.89 -2.48 -16.34
CA GLN A 80 -4.09 -2.00 -15.67
C GLN A 80 -5.10 -3.14 -15.49
N ILE A 81 -5.80 -3.15 -14.37
CA ILE A 81 -6.85 -4.12 -14.10
C ILE A 81 -8.11 -3.36 -13.72
N HIS A 82 -9.15 -3.60 -14.47
CA HIS A 82 -10.49 -3.09 -14.21
C HIS A 82 -11.47 -4.24 -14.04
N ILE A 83 -12.05 -4.39 -12.85
CA ILE A 83 -13.00 -5.46 -12.53
C ILE A 83 -14.31 -4.82 -12.07
N THR A 84 -15.41 -5.16 -12.71
CA THR A 84 -16.73 -4.63 -12.39
C THR A 84 -17.76 -5.74 -12.24
N GLY A 85 -18.48 -5.71 -11.13
CA GLY A 85 -19.64 -6.58 -10.91
C GLY A 85 -20.86 -6.13 -11.71
N THR A 86 -21.44 -7.04 -12.47
CA THR A 86 -22.64 -6.81 -13.31
C THR A 86 -23.81 -7.68 -12.88
N SER A 87 -25.01 -7.33 -13.35
CA SER A 87 -26.18 -8.17 -13.18
C SER A 87 -26.19 -9.24 -14.28
N GLY A 88 -26.06 -10.49 -13.94
CA GLY A 88 -26.06 -11.57 -14.91
C GLY A 88 -25.25 -12.78 -14.42
N ASN A 89 -25.11 -13.75 -15.31
CA ASN A 89 -24.40 -15.00 -15.05
C ASN A 89 -23.26 -15.23 -16.05
N THR A 90 -22.72 -14.17 -16.62
CA THR A 90 -21.59 -14.23 -17.55
C THR A 90 -20.37 -13.55 -16.99
N VAL A 91 -19.20 -14.11 -17.27
CA VAL A 91 -17.90 -13.51 -17.04
C VAL A 91 -17.31 -13.16 -18.40
N HIS A 92 -17.10 -11.86 -18.63
CA HIS A 92 -16.47 -11.34 -19.83
C HIS A 92 -15.06 -10.87 -19.48
N ILE A 93 -14.05 -11.35 -20.20
CA ILE A 93 -12.65 -11.03 -19.99
C ILE A 93 -12.09 -10.47 -21.29
N HIS A 94 -11.80 -9.20 -21.31
CA HIS A 94 -11.05 -8.52 -22.35
C HIS A 94 -9.62 -8.31 -21.88
N GLY A 95 -8.62 -8.65 -22.69
CA GLY A 95 -7.21 -8.42 -22.41
C GLY A 95 -6.49 -7.74 -23.57
N GLU A 96 -5.81 -6.65 -23.27
CA GLU A 96 -4.90 -5.96 -24.19
C GLU A 96 -3.46 -6.32 -23.86
N VAL A 97 -2.78 -6.97 -24.80
CA VAL A 97 -1.41 -7.46 -24.64
C VAL A 97 -0.44 -6.45 -25.23
N HIS A 98 0.49 -5.98 -24.41
CA HIS A 98 1.56 -5.09 -24.81
C HIS A 98 2.91 -5.82 -24.66
N ALA A 99 3.51 -6.24 -25.75
CA ALA A 99 4.81 -6.90 -25.75
C ALA A 99 5.90 -5.95 -26.26
N ARG A 100 7.00 -5.83 -25.51
CA ARG A 100 8.18 -5.05 -25.87
C ARG A 100 9.35 -5.99 -26.14
N GLY A 101 9.98 -5.83 -27.31
CA GLY A 101 11.16 -6.60 -27.67
C GLY A 101 12.36 -6.21 -26.82
N PHE A 102 13.03 -7.22 -26.28
CA PHE A 102 14.35 -7.12 -25.67
C PHE A 102 15.28 -8.07 -26.41
N LEU A 103 16.54 -7.77 -26.52
CA LEU A 103 17.62 -8.35 -27.34
C LEU A 103 17.45 -9.78 -27.95
N PHE A 104 16.58 -10.62 -27.42
CA PHE A 104 16.37 -12.02 -27.88
C PHE A 104 14.91 -12.46 -27.98
N ASN A 105 13.93 -11.56 -27.77
CA ASN A 105 12.49 -11.90 -27.79
C ASN A 105 11.82 -11.28 -29.01
N ASN A 106 10.95 -12.05 -29.67
CA ASN A 106 10.10 -11.55 -30.74
C ASN A 106 8.76 -11.10 -30.15
N PRO A 107 8.54 -9.77 -29.97
CA PRO A 107 7.33 -9.25 -29.32
C PRO A 107 6.06 -9.53 -30.12
N GLU A 108 6.13 -9.58 -31.46
CA GLU A 108 4.98 -9.91 -32.30
C GLU A 108 4.52 -11.35 -32.11
N LYS A 109 5.45 -12.28 -31.96
CA LYS A 109 5.14 -13.67 -31.71
C LYS A 109 4.50 -13.82 -30.34
N GLN A 110 5.05 -13.19 -29.30
CA GLN A 110 4.51 -13.22 -27.94
C GLN A 110 3.10 -12.62 -27.88
N ALA A 111 2.88 -11.45 -28.48
CA ALA A 111 1.56 -10.82 -28.51
C ALA A 111 0.54 -11.70 -29.24
N ARG A 112 0.89 -12.30 -30.36
CA ARG A 112 0.01 -13.20 -31.12
C ARG A 112 -0.30 -14.49 -30.35
N GLU A 113 0.69 -15.12 -29.73
CA GLU A 113 0.49 -16.35 -28.94
C GLU A 113 -0.43 -16.10 -27.75
N LEU A 114 -0.23 -15.02 -26.99
CA LEU A 114 -1.08 -14.64 -25.85
C LEU A 114 -2.50 -14.25 -26.29
N SER A 115 -2.66 -13.60 -27.43
CA SER A 115 -3.98 -13.24 -27.96
C SER A 115 -4.74 -14.46 -28.45
N ALA A 116 -4.05 -15.40 -29.10
CA ALA A 116 -4.67 -16.65 -29.57
C ALA A 116 -5.01 -17.60 -28.42
N ASN A 117 -4.09 -17.77 -27.48
CA ASN A 117 -4.19 -18.67 -26.33
C ASN A 117 -3.94 -17.90 -25.01
N PRO A 118 -4.91 -17.06 -24.57
CA PRO A 118 -4.75 -16.35 -23.32
C PRO A 118 -4.64 -17.31 -22.13
N PRO A 119 -3.84 -16.98 -21.12
CA PRO A 119 -3.62 -17.83 -19.95
C PRO A 119 -4.84 -17.81 -19.02
N ILE A 120 -5.95 -18.38 -19.47
CA ILE A 120 -7.22 -18.47 -18.75
C ILE A 120 -7.59 -19.93 -18.55
N GLU A 121 -7.80 -20.34 -17.31
CA GLU A 121 -8.29 -21.65 -16.92
C GLU A 121 -9.70 -21.49 -16.34
N GLN A 122 -10.69 -22.13 -16.92
CA GLN A 122 -12.05 -22.19 -16.39
C GLN A 122 -12.31 -23.54 -15.72
N ARG A 123 -12.89 -23.49 -14.54
CA ARG A 123 -13.53 -24.62 -13.83
C ARG A 123 -14.93 -24.20 -13.39
N PRO A 124 -15.78 -25.13 -12.92
CA PRO A 124 -17.17 -24.81 -12.58
C PRO A 124 -17.34 -23.65 -11.58
N ASP A 125 -16.45 -23.52 -10.62
CA ASP A 125 -16.50 -22.59 -9.48
C ASP A 125 -15.39 -21.54 -9.49
N ILE A 126 -14.43 -21.62 -10.43
CA ILE A 126 -13.27 -20.74 -10.45
C ILE A 126 -12.81 -20.44 -11.87
N ILE A 127 -12.49 -19.17 -12.11
CA ILE A 127 -11.75 -18.72 -13.30
C ILE A 127 -10.40 -18.19 -12.85
N ARG A 128 -9.33 -18.75 -13.40
CA ARG A 128 -7.97 -18.30 -13.18
C ARG A 128 -7.45 -17.58 -14.40
N VAL A 129 -6.89 -16.38 -14.21
CA VAL A 129 -6.37 -15.53 -15.28
C VAL A 129 -4.91 -15.19 -14.99
N GLY A 130 -4.08 -15.25 -16.00
CA GLY A 130 -2.70 -14.77 -15.92
C GLY A 130 -1.70 -15.73 -15.28
N LYS A 131 -2.01 -17.02 -15.12
CA LYS A 131 -1.06 -18.02 -14.64
C LYS A 131 0.15 -18.09 -15.59
N ASN A 132 1.36 -18.02 -15.03
CA ASN A 132 2.66 -18.04 -15.72
C ASN A 132 3.01 -16.74 -16.50
N LEU A 133 2.28 -15.64 -16.35
CA LEU A 133 2.68 -14.36 -16.97
C LEU A 133 3.93 -13.74 -16.32
N SER A 134 4.23 -14.09 -15.07
CA SER A 134 5.45 -13.64 -14.37
C SER A 134 6.75 -14.08 -15.06
N ASP A 135 6.68 -15.13 -15.86
CA ASP A 135 7.85 -15.71 -16.55
C ASP A 135 8.11 -15.04 -17.92
N LEU A 136 7.18 -14.17 -18.37
CA LEU A 136 7.29 -13.49 -19.66
C LEU A 136 7.89 -12.09 -19.48
N ASN A 137 9.19 -11.98 -19.74
CA ASN A 137 9.88 -10.70 -19.70
C ASN A 137 9.40 -9.78 -20.84
N GLY A 138 9.06 -8.53 -20.49
CA GLY A 138 8.68 -7.51 -21.47
C GLY A 138 7.22 -7.57 -21.94
N VAL A 139 6.37 -8.33 -21.27
CA VAL A 139 4.93 -8.39 -21.54
C VAL A 139 4.15 -7.74 -20.41
N SER A 140 3.21 -6.85 -20.74
CA SER A 140 2.16 -6.38 -19.84
C SER A 140 0.79 -6.67 -20.45
N VAL A 141 -0.19 -6.94 -19.60
CA VAL A 141 -1.56 -7.18 -20.04
C VAL A 141 -2.50 -6.29 -19.25
N ASP A 142 -3.27 -5.50 -19.95
CA ASP A 142 -4.36 -4.71 -19.37
C ASP A 142 -5.63 -5.55 -19.43
N TYR A 143 -6.28 -5.72 -18.29
CA TYR A 143 -7.48 -6.53 -18.17
C TYR A 143 -8.72 -5.68 -17.87
N THR A 144 -9.77 -5.86 -18.64
CA THR A 144 -11.12 -5.41 -18.32
C THR A 144 -12.01 -6.63 -18.13
N ILE A 145 -12.53 -6.81 -16.92
CA ILE A 145 -13.30 -7.99 -16.53
C ILE A 145 -14.65 -7.57 -15.98
N GLU A 146 -15.70 -8.08 -16.60
CA GLU A 146 -17.06 -7.99 -16.09
C GLU A 146 -17.48 -9.36 -15.59
N LEU A 147 -18.08 -9.42 -14.40
CA LEU A 147 -18.47 -10.69 -13.78
C LEU A 147 -19.71 -10.52 -12.90
N PRO A 148 -20.41 -11.60 -12.52
CA PRO A 148 -21.55 -11.52 -11.62
C PRO A 148 -21.17 -10.86 -10.29
N ARG A 149 -22.07 -10.01 -9.77
CA ARG A 149 -21.81 -9.27 -8.51
C ARG A 149 -21.49 -10.15 -7.32
N ASN A 150 -22.05 -11.35 -7.25
CA ASN A 150 -21.82 -12.30 -6.16
C ASN A 150 -20.49 -13.05 -6.23
N ALA A 151 -19.63 -12.69 -7.18
CA ALA A 151 -18.30 -13.30 -7.31
C ALA A 151 -17.35 -12.90 -6.19
N GLU A 152 -16.50 -13.85 -5.80
CA GLU A 152 -15.31 -13.59 -5.01
C GLU A 152 -14.15 -13.22 -5.93
N VAL A 153 -13.41 -12.17 -5.60
CA VAL A 153 -12.27 -11.69 -6.41
C VAL A 153 -10.98 -11.74 -5.62
N SER A 154 -9.98 -12.40 -6.20
CA SER A 154 -8.60 -12.41 -5.67
C SER A 154 -7.63 -11.98 -6.76
N THR A 155 -6.85 -10.92 -6.50
CA THR A 155 -5.84 -10.44 -7.45
C THR A 155 -4.45 -10.46 -6.85
N LYS A 156 -3.45 -10.81 -7.68
CA LYS A 156 -2.02 -10.75 -7.35
C LYS A 156 -1.29 -10.02 -8.47
N VAL A 157 -0.78 -8.84 -8.18
CA VAL A 157 -0.20 -7.95 -9.19
C VAL A 157 1.17 -7.45 -8.74
N ALA A 158 2.17 -7.58 -9.61
CA ALA A 158 3.48 -7.02 -9.26
C ALA A 158 3.50 -5.50 -9.50
N SER A 159 2.93 -5.00 -10.60
CA SER A 159 2.94 -3.55 -10.89
C SER A 159 1.72 -3.15 -11.73
N GLY A 160 1.10 -2.03 -11.42
CA GLY A 160 -0.02 -1.48 -12.18
C GLY A 160 -1.18 -1.01 -11.32
N SER A 161 -2.13 -0.36 -11.96
CA SER A 161 -3.34 0.13 -11.28
C SER A 161 -4.41 -0.94 -11.27
N GLN A 162 -5.14 -1.04 -10.16
CA GLN A 162 -6.27 -1.95 -10.02
C GLN A 162 -7.51 -1.16 -9.59
N THR A 163 -8.59 -1.29 -10.34
CA THR A 163 -9.90 -0.72 -10.00
C THR A 163 -10.92 -1.86 -9.91
N ILE A 164 -11.49 -2.06 -8.73
CA ILE A 164 -12.47 -3.14 -8.48
C ILE A 164 -13.74 -2.53 -7.90
N SER A 165 -14.87 -2.83 -8.50
CA SER A 165 -16.11 -2.18 -8.10
C SER A 165 -17.38 -3.03 -8.25
N ASN A 166 -18.44 -2.63 -7.53
CA ASN A 166 -19.80 -3.17 -7.65
C ASN A 166 -19.92 -4.67 -7.34
N LEU A 167 -19.25 -5.16 -6.31
CA LEU A 167 -19.30 -6.58 -5.92
C LEU A 167 -20.07 -6.80 -4.61
N GLN A 168 -20.75 -7.93 -4.54
CA GLN A 168 -21.40 -8.46 -3.34
C GLN A 168 -20.56 -9.54 -2.65
N GLY A 169 -19.56 -10.09 -3.33
CA GLY A 169 -18.61 -11.04 -2.78
C GLY A 169 -17.39 -10.35 -2.16
N PRO A 170 -16.56 -11.11 -1.41
CA PRO A 170 -15.35 -10.60 -0.81
C PRO A 170 -14.25 -10.32 -1.85
N VAL A 171 -13.38 -9.35 -1.53
CA VAL A 171 -12.27 -8.94 -2.40
C VAL A 171 -10.95 -9.07 -1.65
N LYS A 172 -9.98 -9.74 -2.28
CA LYS A 172 -8.61 -9.84 -1.80
C LYS A 172 -7.63 -9.34 -2.85
N ILE A 173 -6.75 -8.43 -2.45
CA ILE A 173 -5.77 -7.80 -3.34
C ILE A 173 -4.39 -7.90 -2.73
N ASP A 174 -3.46 -8.52 -3.44
CA ASP A 174 -2.04 -8.53 -3.13
C ASP A 174 -1.29 -7.79 -4.25
N SER A 175 -0.59 -6.69 -3.94
CA SER A 175 0.13 -5.87 -4.91
C SER A 175 1.54 -5.54 -4.43
N ALA A 176 2.53 -5.57 -5.32
CA ALA A 176 3.83 -5.05 -4.95
C ALA A 176 3.88 -3.51 -5.14
N SER A 177 3.30 -2.99 -6.24
CA SER A 177 3.26 -1.53 -6.45
C SER A 177 2.10 -1.09 -7.35
N GLY A 178 1.68 0.16 -7.20
CA GLY A 178 0.65 0.79 -8.01
C GLY A 178 -0.52 1.35 -7.18
N THR A 179 -1.51 1.87 -7.87
CA THR A 179 -2.71 2.41 -7.24
C THR A 179 -3.81 1.34 -7.19
N ILE A 180 -4.43 1.21 -6.03
CA ILE A 180 -5.54 0.29 -5.80
C ILE A 180 -6.77 1.13 -5.45
N GLU A 181 -7.85 0.97 -6.21
CA GLU A 181 -9.14 1.60 -5.97
C GLU A 181 -10.21 0.53 -5.83
N VAL A 182 -10.89 0.53 -4.69
CA VAL A 182 -11.96 -0.42 -4.40
C VAL A 182 -13.21 0.36 -4.00
N SER A 183 -14.33 0.10 -4.65
CA SER A 183 -15.56 0.84 -4.35
C SER A 183 -16.81 -0.01 -4.49
N ARG A 184 -17.81 0.27 -3.63
CA ARG A 184 -19.12 -0.40 -3.63
C ARG A 184 -19.00 -1.92 -3.54
N ILE A 185 -18.33 -2.38 -2.49
CA ILE A 185 -18.19 -3.81 -2.17
C ILE A 185 -19.05 -4.10 -0.93
N GLU A 186 -19.94 -5.08 -1.01
CA GLU A 186 -20.86 -5.39 0.09
C GLU A 186 -20.25 -6.26 1.18
N ARG A 187 -19.22 -7.05 0.86
CA ARG A 187 -18.50 -7.92 1.80
C ARG A 187 -17.11 -7.37 2.11
N SER A 188 -16.38 -8.13 2.91
CA SER A 188 -15.04 -7.75 3.38
C SER A 188 -14.04 -7.52 2.24
N VAL A 189 -13.18 -6.53 2.45
CA VAL A 189 -12.09 -6.18 1.55
C VAL A 189 -10.76 -6.30 2.29
N GLN A 190 -9.84 -7.08 1.72
CA GLN A 190 -8.48 -7.20 2.21
C GLN A 190 -7.49 -6.74 1.15
N VAL A 191 -6.62 -5.79 1.49
CA VAL A 191 -5.60 -5.23 0.60
C VAL A 191 -4.24 -5.30 1.25
N ASN A 192 -3.29 -5.95 0.58
CA ASN A 192 -1.88 -5.91 0.96
C ASN A 192 -1.08 -5.27 -0.18
N SER A 193 -0.30 -4.25 0.13
CA SER A 193 0.56 -3.58 -0.85
C SER A 193 1.95 -3.35 -0.25
N ALA A 194 3.00 -3.54 -1.04
CA ALA A 194 4.31 -3.10 -0.58
C ALA A 194 4.46 -1.58 -0.78
N SER A 195 3.96 -1.05 -1.90
CA SER A 195 4.10 0.39 -2.22
C SER A 195 2.97 0.87 -3.11
N GLY A 196 2.47 2.05 -2.84
CA GLY A 196 1.41 2.67 -3.64
C GLY A 196 0.26 3.21 -2.82
N SER A 197 -0.72 3.79 -3.51
CA SER A 197 -1.90 4.37 -2.86
C SER A 197 -3.06 3.39 -2.87
N ILE A 198 -3.77 3.30 -1.75
CA ILE A 198 -4.98 2.50 -1.59
C ILE A 198 -6.15 3.44 -1.34
N ARG A 199 -7.19 3.35 -2.14
CA ARG A 199 -8.47 4.06 -1.97
C ARG A 199 -9.59 3.06 -1.85
N ALA A 200 -10.31 3.11 -0.75
CA ALA A 200 -11.48 2.29 -0.46
C ALA A 200 -12.69 3.20 -0.20
N GLN A 201 -13.78 2.95 -0.90
CA GLN A 201 -14.99 3.78 -0.78
C GLN A 201 -16.26 2.93 -0.80
N ASP A 202 -17.23 3.30 0.04
CA ASP A 202 -18.57 2.69 0.10
C ASP A 202 -18.52 1.16 0.29
N LEU A 203 -17.87 0.73 1.38
CA LEU A 203 -17.76 -0.68 1.75
C LEU A 203 -18.86 -1.07 2.75
N GLY A 204 -19.51 -2.18 2.48
CA GLY A 204 -20.62 -2.70 3.29
C GLY A 204 -20.21 -3.52 4.52
N ASP A 205 -18.95 -3.92 4.62
CA ASP A 205 -18.40 -4.80 5.64
C ASP A 205 -16.96 -4.38 5.98
N ASP A 206 -16.18 -5.23 6.63
CA ASP A 206 -14.83 -4.97 7.13
C ASP A 206 -13.82 -4.59 6.04
N PHE A 207 -12.98 -3.63 6.35
CA PHE A 207 -11.84 -3.23 5.53
C PHE A 207 -10.52 -3.45 6.26
N HIS A 208 -9.68 -4.31 5.68
CA HIS A 208 -8.32 -4.56 6.17
C HIS A 208 -7.31 -4.12 5.12
N ALA A 209 -6.39 -3.22 5.47
CA ALA A 209 -5.33 -2.78 4.57
C ALA A 209 -3.97 -2.80 5.25
N SER A 210 -2.97 -3.28 4.53
CA SER A 210 -1.56 -3.24 4.97
C SER A 210 -0.68 -2.68 3.87
N THR A 211 0.21 -1.73 4.21
CA THR A 211 1.19 -1.20 3.27
C THR A 211 2.54 -0.92 3.95
N ALA A 212 3.64 -1.16 3.24
CA ALA A 212 4.92 -0.68 3.74
C ALA A 212 5.10 0.82 3.44
N SER A 213 4.63 1.30 2.28
CA SER A 213 4.77 2.71 1.90
C SER A 213 3.61 3.18 1.03
N GLY A 214 3.12 4.38 1.28
CA GLY A 214 2.06 5.00 0.49
C GLY A 214 0.88 5.52 1.32
N ASN A 215 -0.11 6.08 0.64
CA ASN A 215 -1.27 6.65 1.30
C ASN A 215 -2.45 5.69 1.28
N ILE A 216 -3.18 5.60 2.38
CA ILE A 216 -4.40 4.83 2.48
C ILE A 216 -5.55 5.79 2.78
N SER A 217 -6.58 5.75 1.94
CA SER A 217 -7.82 6.48 2.17
C SER A 217 -8.98 5.50 2.23
N ALA A 218 -9.75 5.55 3.31
CA ALA A 218 -10.95 4.75 3.50
C ALA A 218 -12.13 5.68 3.80
N THR A 219 -13.18 5.62 2.99
CA THR A 219 -14.35 6.50 3.13
C THR A 219 -15.62 5.65 3.14
N SER A 220 -16.53 5.93 4.07
CA SER A 220 -17.83 5.26 4.18
C SER A 220 -17.70 3.71 4.28
N VAL A 221 -16.98 3.23 5.27
CA VAL A 221 -16.89 1.80 5.59
C VAL A 221 -17.86 1.48 6.72
N LYS A 222 -18.78 0.53 6.51
CA LYS A 222 -19.80 0.18 7.51
C LYS A 222 -19.28 -0.77 8.60
N GLY A 223 -18.37 -1.67 8.24
CA GLY A 223 -17.71 -2.61 9.16
C GLY A 223 -16.49 -2.03 9.86
N ASP A 224 -15.71 -2.90 10.47
CA ASP A 224 -14.45 -2.55 11.13
C ASP A 224 -13.39 -2.13 10.11
N VAL A 225 -12.64 -1.07 10.45
CA VAL A 225 -11.50 -0.59 9.64
C VAL A 225 -10.21 -0.93 10.37
N ARG A 226 -9.37 -1.79 9.76
CA ARG A 226 -8.03 -2.11 10.29
C ARG A 226 -6.96 -1.79 9.26
N ILE A 227 -6.10 -0.83 9.60
CA ILE A 227 -5.06 -0.34 8.69
C ILE A 227 -3.71 -0.35 9.39
N HIS A 228 -2.74 -1.02 8.75
CA HIS A 228 -1.37 -1.07 9.21
C HIS A 228 -0.41 -0.51 8.14
N GLY A 229 0.46 0.39 8.56
CA GLY A 229 1.47 0.97 7.68
C GLY A 229 2.83 1.09 8.34
N ILE A 230 3.89 1.17 7.54
CA ILE A 230 5.23 1.52 8.05
C ILE A 230 5.48 3.00 7.80
N SER A 231 5.55 3.40 6.55
CA SER A 231 5.73 4.82 6.16
C SER A 231 4.52 5.27 5.36
N SER A 232 3.43 5.57 6.05
CA SER A 232 2.15 5.81 5.39
C SER A 232 1.30 6.85 6.10
N SER A 233 0.60 7.66 5.31
CA SER A 233 -0.48 8.51 5.80
C SER A 233 -1.82 7.84 5.57
N MET A 234 -2.64 7.84 6.62
CA MET A 234 -3.95 7.18 6.64
C MET A 234 -5.02 8.24 6.86
N ASN A 235 -6.02 8.25 5.97
CA ASN A 235 -7.21 9.10 6.09
C ASN A 235 -8.45 8.21 6.11
N ILE A 236 -9.19 8.24 7.20
CA ILE A 236 -10.39 7.44 7.40
C ILE A 236 -11.55 8.38 7.66
N SER A 237 -12.57 8.35 6.80
CA SER A 237 -13.71 9.26 6.88
C SER A 237 -15.03 8.49 6.98
N GLY A 238 -15.86 8.85 7.96
CA GLY A 238 -17.18 8.25 8.16
C GLY A 238 -17.13 6.74 8.44
N PRO A 239 -16.31 6.27 9.39
CA PRO A 239 -16.32 4.86 9.77
C PRO A 239 -17.63 4.51 10.48
N GLY A 240 -18.26 3.40 10.11
CA GLY A 240 -19.49 2.92 10.71
C GLY A 240 -19.29 2.11 12.00
N ALA A 241 -18.11 1.52 12.18
CA ALA A 241 -17.76 0.66 13.31
C ALA A 241 -16.37 1.01 13.87
N ARG A 242 -15.70 0.04 14.48
CA ARG A 242 -14.38 0.22 15.11
C ARG A 242 -13.30 0.58 14.10
N VAL A 243 -12.40 1.49 14.50
CA VAL A 243 -11.20 1.85 13.76
C VAL A 243 -9.95 1.42 14.52
N GLU A 244 -9.06 0.70 13.83
CA GLU A 244 -7.71 0.41 14.28
C GLU A 244 -6.72 0.85 13.19
N ALA A 245 -5.95 1.89 13.45
CA ALA A 245 -5.01 2.48 12.50
C ALA A 245 -3.63 2.66 13.14
N THR A 246 -2.63 1.98 12.60
CA THR A 246 -1.27 1.99 13.16
C THR A 246 -0.24 2.28 12.07
N THR A 247 0.64 3.23 12.32
CA THR A 247 1.80 3.51 11.44
C THR A 247 3.08 3.70 12.26
N THR A 248 4.22 3.42 11.66
CA THR A 248 5.50 3.80 12.27
C THR A 248 5.82 5.26 11.98
N SER A 249 5.68 5.68 10.73
CA SER A 249 5.94 7.08 10.33
C SER A 249 4.81 7.59 9.44
N GLY A 250 4.25 8.73 9.78
CA GLY A 250 3.19 9.36 9.02
C GLY A 250 2.02 9.82 9.87
N THR A 251 0.99 10.32 9.21
CA THR A 251 -0.20 10.84 9.86
C THR A 251 -1.31 9.80 9.86
N VAL A 252 -2.00 9.66 10.98
CA VAL A 252 -3.27 8.93 11.09
C VAL A 252 -4.35 9.98 11.33
N GLU A 253 -5.28 10.10 10.39
CA GLU A 253 -6.42 10.99 10.46
C GLU A 253 -7.72 10.20 10.39
N VAL A 254 -8.57 10.38 11.39
CA VAL A 254 -9.89 9.75 11.46
C VAL A 254 -10.93 10.83 11.65
N SER A 255 -11.89 10.94 10.76
CA SER A 255 -12.97 11.91 10.80
C SER A 255 -14.35 11.25 10.84
N GLY A 256 -15.25 11.83 11.64
CA GLY A 256 -16.60 11.28 11.82
C GLY A 256 -16.67 10.05 12.70
N ALA A 257 -15.69 9.85 13.59
CA ALA A 257 -15.65 8.72 14.50
C ALA A 257 -16.78 8.81 15.56
N GLY A 258 -17.57 7.76 15.68
CA GLY A 258 -18.62 7.60 16.68
C GLY A 258 -18.49 6.34 17.55
N SER A 259 -17.62 5.42 17.14
CA SER A 259 -17.35 4.13 17.79
C SER A 259 -15.95 4.07 18.39
N ASP A 260 -15.47 2.87 18.70
CA ASP A 260 -14.12 2.67 19.21
C ASP A 260 -13.04 3.08 18.21
N VAL A 261 -12.03 3.78 18.67
CA VAL A 261 -10.87 4.18 17.86
C VAL A 261 -9.58 3.80 18.56
N THR A 262 -8.75 3.03 17.89
CA THR A 262 -7.35 2.82 18.28
C THR A 262 -6.47 3.38 17.18
N ALA A 263 -5.80 4.51 17.45
CA ALA A 263 -4.95 5.16 16.48
C ALA A 263 -3.54 5.37 17.07
N SER A 264 -2.52 4.93 16.35
CA SER A 264 -1.15 5.05 16.84
C SER A 264 -0.14 5.37 15.74
N SER A 265 0.84 6.19 16.11
CA SER A 265 2.03 6.50 15.27
C SER A 265 3.28 6.50 16.15
N VAL A 266 4.39 5.95 15.68
CA VAL A 266 5.66 6.12 16.41
C VAL A 266 6.20 7.53 16.16
N SER A 267 6.29 7.95 14.90
CA SER A 267 6.75 9.30 14.53
C SER A 267 5.75 9.95 13.60
N GLY A 268 4.91 10.83 14.14
CA GLY A 268 3.92 11.51 13.32
C GLY A 268 2.75 12.03 14.12
N ARG A 269 1.74 12.50 13.39
CA ARG A 269 0.54 13.09 13.96
C ARG A 269 -0.59 12.05 14.00
N VAL A 270 -1.36 12.07 15.09
CA VAL A 270 -2.63 11.36 15.20
C VAL A 270 -3.73 12.40 15.36
N VAL A 271 -4.66 12.45 14.44
CA VAL A 271 -5.81 13.37 14.45
C VAL A 271 -7.09 12.56 14.47
N VAL A 272 -7.94 12.76 15.46
CA VAL A 272 -9.23 12.08 15.52
C VAL A 272 -10.33 13.10 15.74
N GLN A 273 -11.26 13.16 14.82
CA GLN A 273 -12.44 14.03 14.90
C GLN A 273 -13.72 13.21 14.96
N GLY A 274 -14.60 13.55 15.89
CA GLY A 274 -15.86 12.84 16.03
C GLY A 274 -16.48 13.01 17.41
N ASN A 275 -17.44 12.16 17.72
CA ASN A 275 -18.18 12.23 18.98
C ASN A 275 -18.02 10.95 19.81
N PRO A 276 -17.09 10.93 20.79
CA PRO A 276 -16.94 9.81 21.69
C PRO A 276 -18.14 9.75 22.64
N SER A 277 -19.19 9.04 22.29
CA SER A 277 -20.43 8.95 23.04
C SER A 277 -20.73 7.52 23.50
N GLY A 278 -21.62 7.37 24.48
CA GLY A 278 -22.03 6.07 24.99
C GLY A 278 -20.89 5.32 25.67
N ASN A 279 -20.59 4.11 25.20
CA ASN A 279 -19.51 3.26 25.72
C ASN A 279 -18.29 3.25 24.81
N SER A 280 -18.15 4.21 23.89
CA SER A 280 -17.01 4.25 22.98
C SER A 280 -15.68 4.45 23.71
N TYR A 281 -14.64 3.79 23.22
CA TYR A 281 -13.29 3.87 23.76
C TYR A 281 -12.30 4.31 22.68
N TRP A 282 -11.68 5.47 22.90
CA TRP A 282 -10.63 5.99 22.03
C TRP A 282 -9.28 5.85 22.71
N ASN A 283 -8.35 5.14 22.07
CA ASN A 283 -6.99 4.93 22.55
C ASN A 283 -6.00 5.49 21.52
N LEU A 284 -5.45 6.66 21.81
CA LEU A 284 -4.65 7.45 20.86
C LEU A 284 -3.23 7.54 21.38
N LYS A 285 -2.26 7.10 20.57
CA LYS A 285 -0.86 7.01 21.01
C LYS A 285 0.11 7.57 19.98
N THR A 286 1.11 8.29 20.45
CA THR A 286 2.30 8.60 19.66
C THR A 286 3.55 8.54 20.53
N THR A 287 4.70 8.19 19.96
CA THR A 287 5.97 8.31 20.69
C THR A 287 6.56 9.69 20.46
N SER A 288 6.70 10.11 19.21
CA SER A 288 7.21 11.43 18.84
C SER A 288 6.25 12.11 17.88
N GLY A 289 5.46 13.04 18.39
CA GLY A 289 4.50 13.75 17.57
C GLY A 289 3.34 14.32 18.36
N THR A 290 2.32 14.76 17.67
CA THR A 290 1.16 15.42 18.26
C THR A 290 -0.07 14.54 18.15
N VAL A 291 -0.88 14.51 19.21
CA VAL A 291 -2.23 13.95 19.19
C VAL A 291 -3.22 15.12 19.25
N GLU A 292 -4.11 15.18 18.29
CA GLU A 292 -5.17 16.18 18.18
C GLU A 292 -6.53 15.49 18.19
N VAL A 293 -7.41 15.95 19.06
CA VAL A 293 -8.76 15.42 19.19
C VAL A 293 -9.76 16.54 19.00
N GLY A 294 -10.57 16.43 17.95
CA GLY A 294 -11.65 17.38 17.66
C GLY A 294 -13.01 16.79 18.08
N VAL A 295 -13.73 17.45 18.98
CA VAL A 295 -15.02 16.96 19.48
C VAL A 295 -16.09 18.05 19.39
N PRO A 296 -17.37 17.70 19.15
CA PRO A 296 -18.45 18.66 19.18
C PRO A 296 -18.69 19.18 20.59
N ALA A 297 -19.28 20.37 20.71
CA ALA A 297 -19.62 20.96 22.00
C ALA A 297 -20.58 20.11 22.85
N SER A 298 -21.32 19.19 22.23
CA SER A 298 -22.22 18.25 22.89
C SER A 298 -21.57 16.94 23.33
N ALA A 299 -20.25 16.79 23.15
CA ALA A 299 -19.54 15.57 23.50
C ALA A 299 -19.56 15.28 25.00
N ASN A 300 -19.65 13.99 25.35
CA ASN A 300 -19.71 13.52 26.73
C ASN A 300 -18.74 12.36 26.90
N PHE A 301 -17.62 12.56 27.63
CA PHE A 301 -16.60 11.53 27.82
C PHE A 301 -15.70 11.81 29.02
N HIS A 302 -15.00 10.77 29.48
CA HIS A 302 -13.86 10.90 30.38
C HIS A 302 -12.57 11.03 29.57
N LEU A 303 -11.81 12.08 29.84
CA LEU A 303 -10.50 12.32 29.24
C LEU A 303 -9.39 11.86 30.20
N SER A 304 -8.46 11.07 29.70
CA SER A 304 -7.19 10.77 30.37
C SER A 304 -6.04 11.05 29.38
N ALA A 305 -5.31 12.11 29.60
CA ALA A 305 -4.22 12.53 28.74
C ALA A 305 -2.89 12.49 29.51
N GLN A 306 -1.86 11.87 28.91
CA GLN A 306 -0.52 11.78 29.51
C GLN A 306 0.55 12.13 28.48
N ALA A 307 1.46 13.04 28.86
CA ALA A 307 2.59 13.46 28.02
C ALA A 307 3.88 13.44 28.87
N VAL A 308 4.80 12.53 28.59
CA VAL A 308 6.07 12.46 29.34
C VAL A 308 6.89 13.74 29.15
N SER A 309 6.97 14.23 27.92
CA SER A 309 7.61 15.50 27.58
C SER A 309 6.76 16.25 26.55
N GLY A 310 6.11 17.31 26.97
CA GLY A 310 5.23 18.11 26.11
C GLY A 310 4.12 18.78 26.90
N ASN A 311 3.23 19.45 26.18
CA ASN A 311 2.13 20.18 26.74
C ASN A 311 0.80 19.50 26.46
N ILE A 312 -0.08 19.52 27.43
CA ILE A 312 -1.48 19.10 27.30
C ILE A 312 -2.34 20.36 27.28
N ASN A 313 -3.07 20.57 26.21
CA ASN A 313 -3.97 21.70 26.03
C ASN A 313 -5.39 21.21 25.74
N ALA A 314 -6.34 21.58 26.58
CA ALA A 314 -7.74 21.34 26.38
C ALA A 314 -8.44 22.68 26.09
N GLY A 315 -8.75 22.94 24.83
CA GLY A 315 -9.47 24.12 24.34
C GLY A 315 -11.00 23.99 24.41
N ILE A 316 -11.52 23.02 25.15
CA ILE A 316 -12.95 22.76 25.38
C ILE A 316 -13.29 22.91 26.86
N PRO A 317 -14.57 23.17 27.22
CA PRO A 317 -14.99 23.16 28.61
C PRO A 317 -14.82 21.78 29.26
N ILE A 318 -14.04 21.71 30.34
CA ILE A 318 -13.75 20.47 31.08
C ILE A 318 -13.94 20.67 32.58
N VAL A 319 -14.33 19.62 33.30
CA VAL A 319 -14.26 19.54 34.75
C VAL A 319 -13.03 18.72 35.13
N ILE A 320 -12.01 19.38 35.64
CA ILE A 320 -10.74 18.75 36.01
C ILE A 320 -10.98 17.90 37.26
N GLU A 321 -10.60 16.63 37.19
CA GLU A 321 -10.67 15.66 38.30
C GLU A 321 -9.27 15.51 38.93
N ASP A 322 -8.23 15.50 38.11
CA ASP A 322 -6.85 15.41 38.56
C ASP A 322 -5.93 16.03 37.50
N GLN A 323 -4.94 16.80 37.93
CA GLN A 323 -3.99 17.45 37.03
C GLN A 323 -2.61 17.58 37.65
N ASP A 324 -1.61 17.16 36.91
CA ASP A 324 -0.21 17.47 37.20
C ASP A 324 0.51 18.01 35.94
N LYS A 325 1.82 18.17 36.02
CA LYS A 325 2.62 18.72 34.91
C LYS A 325 2.55 17.87 33.64
N HIS A 326 2.29 16.59 33.76
CA HIS A 326 2.39 15.58 32.69
C HIS A 326 1.14 14.75 32.49
N SER A 327 0.11 14.99 33.28
CA SER A 327 -1.17 14.28 33.15
C SER A 327 -2.35 15.20 33.39
N LEU A 328 -3.45 14.88 32.73
CA LEU A 328 -4.74 15.54 32.87
C LEU A 328 -5.83 14.47 32.87
N ARG A 329 -6.59 14.38 33.95
CA ARG A 329 -7.85 13.65 34.01
C ARG A 329 -9.00 14.62 34.16
N ALA A 330 -9.95 14.51 33.28
CA ALA A 330 -11.06 15.44 33.24
C ALA A 330 -12.34 14.77 32.75
N ARG A 331 -13.46 15.36 33.07
CA ARG A 331 -14.76 15.00 32.54
C ARG A 331 -15.28 16.08 31.63
N VAL A 332 -15.77 15.66 30.46
CA VAL A 332 -16.40 16.51 29.47
C VAL A 332 -17.90 16.19 29.49
N GLY A 333 -18.72 17.21 29.66
CA GLY A 333 -20.18 17.06 29.76
C GLY A 333 -20.63 16.13 30.91
N ASN A 334 -21.57 15.25 30.61
CA ASN A 334 -22.17 14.32 31.62
C ASN A 334 -21.40 13.00 31.75
N ALA A 335 -20.23 12.88 31.16
CA ALA A 335 -19.48 11.64 30.99
C ALA A 335 -20.23 10.59 30.13
N GLY A 336 -19.51 9.66 29.56
CA GLY A 336 -20.05 8.64 28.65
C GLY A 336 -18.91 7.83 28.09
N GLY A 337 -18.41 8.18 26.93
CA GLY A 337 -17.24 7.57 26.32
C GLY A 337 -15.96 7.76 27.14
N ARG A 338 -14.90 7.09 26.73
CA ARG A 338 -13.56 7.23 27.31
C ARG A 338 -12.55 7.56 26.23
N VAL A 339 -11.75 8.61 26.46
CA VAL A 339 -10.66 9.01 25.57
C VAL A 339 -9.36 8.96 26.34
N GLU A 340 -8.48 8.05 25.94
CA GLU A 340 -7.13 7.89 26.50
C GLU A 340 -6.09 8.32 25.48
N ILE A 341 -5.22 9.24 25.88
CA ILE A 341 -4.20 9.84 25.00
C ILE A 341 -2.83 9.71 25.67
N HIS A 342 -1.89 9.11 24.96
CA HIS A 342 -0.52 8.98 25.42
C HIS A 342 0.49 9.51 24.41
N THR A 343 1.39 10.37 24.85
CA THR A 343 2.58 10.76 24.08
C THR A 343 3.84 10.69 24.93
N VAL A 344 4.95 10.32 24.34
CA VAL A 344 6.24 10.38 25.03
C VAL A 344 6.86 11.75 24.82
N SER A 345 6.97 12.18 23.55
CA SER A 345 7.54 13.49 23.21
C SER A 345 6.63 14.18 22.19
N GLY A 346 5.93 15.21 22.65
CA GLY A 346 5.02 15.98 21.81
C GLY A 346 3.81 16.52 22.56
N GLY A 347 2.95 17.21 21.83
CA GLY A 347 1.78 17.87 22.40
C GLY A 347 0.51 17.05 22.29
N ILE A 348 -0.41 17.28 23.24
CA ILE A 348 -1.78 16.80 23.18
C ILE A 348 -2.68 18.04 23.09
N ARG A 349 -3.61 18.03 22.13
CA ARG A 349 -4.63 19.07 21.95
C ARG A 349 -6.00 18.43 21.88
N VAL A 350 -6.92 18.99 22.66
CA VAL A 350 -8.34 18.64 22.60
C VAL A 350 -9.10 19.92 22.28
N GLU A 351 -9.71 19.99 21.12
CA GLU A 351 -10.28 21.23 20.56
C GLU A 351 -11.73 21.01 20.13
N PRO A 352 -12.52 22.08 19.97
CA PRO A 352 -13.82 21.94 19.31
C PRO A 352 -13.65 21.44 17.89
N ALA A 353 -14.49 20.50 17.45
CA ALA A 353 -14.52 20.09 16.05
C ALA A 353 -14.93 21.28 15.18
N SER A 354 -14.17 21.54 14.12
CA SER A 354 -14.41 22.59 13.14
C SER A 354 -15.54 22.20 12.16
#